data_b8ea10c44ac48d888fbe1d0b7ed43aad
#
_entry.id   b8ea10c44ac48d888fbe1d0b7ed43aad
#
_cell.length_a   1.000
_cell.length_b   1.000
_cell.length_c   1.000
_cell.angle_alpha   90.00
_cell.angle_beta   90.00
_cell.angle_gamma   90.00
#
_symmetry.space_group_name_H-M   'P 1'
#
loop_
_entity.id
_entity.type
_entity.pdbx_description
1 polymer ?
#
loop_
_entity_poly.entity_id
_entity_poly.type
_entity_poly.pdbx_seq_one_letter_code
_entity_poly.pdbx_strand_id
1 'polypeptide(L)'
;MLDIDFGTYPFVTSSNTISAAVCTGLGISPKHIGDVIGITKAYCTRVGGGPFPSELEDETGEKLRKEGGEFGATTGRPRRCGWIDLPALNYACIINGVTKLIITKADILNAFDEFGVCTHYKYDGKETRSEEHTSEPQSLR
;
A
#
# COMPACT_ATOMS: atom_id res chain seq x y z
N MET A 1 -2.06 -0.70 3.66
CA MET A 1 -1.70 -1.49 4.86
C MET A 1 -2.25 -0.84 6.14
N LEU A 2 -3.57 -0.63 6.14
CA LEU A 2 -4.27 0.05 7.24
C LEU A 2 -5.10 -0.91 8.10
N ASP A 3 -5.09 -2.22 7.78
CA ASP A 3 -5.77 -3.25 8.57
C ASP A 3 -5.22 -3.30 9.99
N ILE A 4 -6.10 -3.47 10.98
CA ILE A 4 -5.71 -3.43 12.39
C ILE A 4 -4.77 -4.57 12.79
N ASP A 5 -4.95 -5.74 12.18
CA ASP A 5 -4.18 -6.95 12.52
C ASP A 5 -2.98 -7.15 11.58
N PHE A 6 -3.12 -6.78 10.31
CA PHE A 6 -2.14 -7.05 9.25
C PHE A 6 -1.46 -5.78 8.71
N GLY A 7 -1.79 -4.62 9.23
CA GLY A 7 -1.22 -3.33 8.81
C GLY A 7 -0.01 -2.91 9.63
N THR A 8 0.40 -1.65 9.41
CA THR A 8 1.56 -1.02 10.06
C THR A 8 1.18 -0.42 11.42
N TYR A 9 0.80 -1.26 12.39
CA TYR A 9 0.44 -0.81 13.73
C TYR A 9 1.55 0.04 14.38
N PRO A 10 1.25 1.13 15.07
CA PRO A 10 -0.07 1.65 15.44
C PRO A 10 -0.73 2.57 14.39
N PHE A 11 -0.15 2.70 13.20
CA PHE A 11 -0.61 3.58 12.12
C PHE A 11 -1.63 2.87 11.22
N VAL A 12 -2.71 2.40 11.81
CA VAL A 12 -3.76 1.60 11.17
C VAL A 12 -5.14 2.22 11.40
N THR A 13 -6.15 1.72 10.70
CA THR A 13 -7.55 2.01 11.04
C THR A 13 -8.04 1.05 12.11
N SER A 14 -9.10 1.39 12.84
CA SER A 14 -9.70 0.56 13.91
C SER A 14 -10.62 -0.52 13.36
N SER A 15 -10.30 -1.09 12.21
CA SER A 15 -11.11 -2.11 11.55
C SER A 15 -10.25 -3.05 10.71
N ASN A 16 -10.78 -4.26 10.46
CA ASN A 16 -10.20 -5.17 9.48
C ASN A 16 -10.58 -4.71 8.07
N THR A 17 -9.56 -4.48 7.25
CA THR A 17 -9.72 -4.01 5.86
C THR A 17 -9.29 -5.05 4.84
N ILE A 18 -8.94 -6.26 5.26
CA ILE A 18 -8.65 -7.39 4.38
C ILE A 18 -9.94 -8.01 3.83
N SER A 19 -9.83 -8.72 2.71
CA SER A 19 -10.98 -9.37 2.03
C SER A 19 -11.73 -10.36 2.94
N ALA A 20 -11.02 -11.04 3.83
CA ALA A 20 -11.61 -11.99 4.79
C ALA A 20 -12.62 -11.32 5.75
N ALA A 21 -12.52 -10.02 5.99
CA ALA A 21 -13.46 -9.27 6.83
C ALA A 21 -14.89 -9.27 6.27
N VAL A 22 -15.07 -9.50 4.98
CA VAL A 22 -16.37 -9.67 4.34
C VAL A 22 -17.16 -10.83 4.98
N CYS A 23 -16.47 -11.92 5.34
CA CYS A 23 -17.10 -13.08 5.95
C CYS A 23 -17.69 -12.75 7.32
N THR A 24 -16.96 -12.03 8.16
CA THR A 24 -17.43 -11.61 9.48
C THR A 24 -18.44 -10.46 9.39
N GLY A 25 -18.23 -9.52 8.46
CA GLY A 25 -19.10 -8.36 8.30
C GLY A 25 -20.49 -8.69 7.73
N LEU A 26 -20.57 -9.66 6.83
CA LEU A 26 -21.82 -10.09 6.20
C LEU A 26 -22.37 -11.41 6.75
N GLY A 27 -21.62 -12.11 7.62
CA GLY A 27 -22.03 -13.42 8.13
C GLY A 27 -22.08 -14.50 7.06
N ILE A 28 -21.18 -14.47 6.07
CA ILE A 28 -21.13 -15.45 4.98
C ILE A 28 -19.94 -16.39 5.10
N SER A 29 -20.06 -17.57 4.49
CA SER A 29 -18.95 -18.52 4.44
C SER A 29 -17.83 -18.02 3.51
N PRO A 30 -16.54 -18.26 3.82
CA PRO A 30 -15.42 -18.00 2.91
C PRO A 30 -15.57 -18.63 1.52
N LYS A 31 -16.34 -19.71 1.41
CA LYS A 31 -16.64 -20.37 0.13
C LYS A 31 -17.46 -19.51 -0.85
N HIS A 32 -18.06 -18.44 -0.36
CA HIS A 32 -18.79 -17.48 -1.20
C HIS A 32 -17.92 -16.37 -1.75
N ILE A 33 -16.65 -16.27 -1.32
CA ILE A 33 -15.69 -15.34 -1.91
C ILE A 33 -15.21 -15.92 -3.24
N GLY A 34 -15.51 -15.25 -4.32
CA GLY A 34 -15.01 -15.56 -5.66
C GLY A 34 -13.70 -14.83 -5.97
N ASP A 35 -13.62 -14.23 -7.15
CA ASP A 35 -12.48 -13.40 -7.55
C ASP A 35 -12.32 -12.19 -6.62
N VAL A 36 -11.10 -11.95 -6.17
CA VAL A 36 -10.74 -10.75 -5.42
C VAL A 36 -9.95 -9.83 -6.34
N ILE A 37 -10.56 -8.71 -6.70
CA ILE A 37 -9.96 -7.72 -7.60
C ILE A 37 -9.30 -6.63 -6.75
N GLY A 38 -7.96 -6.60 -6.75
CA GLY A 38 -7.18 -5.53 -6.14
C GLY A 38 -7.14 -4.30 -7.05
N ILE A 39 -7.27 -3.11 -6.46
CA ILE A 39 -7.11 -1.85 -7.17
C ILE A 39 -5.97 -1.09 -6.50
N THR A 40 -4.95 -0.71 -7.28
CA THR A 40 -3.83 0.10 -6.82
C THR A 40 -3.58 1.28 -7.74
N LYS A 41 -2.92 2.31 -7.24
CA LYS A 41 -2.37 3.35 -8.09
C LYS A 41 -1.00 2.91 -8.63
N ALA A 42 -0.54 3.52 -9.69
CA ALA A 42 0.81 3.33 -10.20
C ALA A 42 1.91 3.93 -9.29
N TYR A 43 1.52 4.59 -8.21
CA TYR A 43 2.37 5.17 -7.17
C TYR A 43 1.68 5.06 -5.81
N CYS A 44 2.43 5.25 -4.74
CA CYS A 44 1.91 5.15 -3.38
C CYS A 44 1.54 6.50 -2.80
N THR A 45 0.50 6.52 -1.96
CA THR A 45 0.14 7.69 -1.15
C THR A 45 -0.17 7.29 0.28
N ARG A 46 0.16 8.16 1.24
CA ARG A 46 -0.17 7.95 2.64
C ARG A 46 -0.71 9.22 3.27
N VAL A 47 -1.69 9.06 4.16
CA VAL A 47 -2.22 10.12 5.01
C VAL A 47 -1.77 9.85 6.44
N GLY A 48 -1.30 10.88 7.13
CA GLY A 48 -0.83 10.76 8.52
C GLY A 48 0.55 10.15 8.67
N GLY A 49 0.87 9.73 9.88
CA GLY A 49 2.17 9.15 10.25
C GLY A 49 2.36 7.71 9.80
N GLY A 50 3.48 7.13 10.18
CA GLY A 50 3.85 5.76 9.95
C GLY A 50 4.86 5.54 8.81
N PRO A 51 5.38 4.31 8.69
CA PRO A 51 6.43 4.00 7.73
C PRO A 51 5.96 4.17 6.29
N PHE A 52 6.83 4.73 5.47
CA PHE A 52 6.60 4.90 4.04
C PHE A 52 7.95 4.80 3.30
N PRO A 53 8.47 3.57 3.10
CA PRO A 53 9.82 3.37 2.58
C PRO A 53 10.11 3.99 1.22
N SER A 54 9.10 4.07 0.35
CA SER A 54 9.22 4.66 -0.99
C SER A 54 8.83 6.14 -1.06
N GLU A 55 8.69 6.83 0.10
CA GLU A 55 8.31 8.23 0.14
C GLU A 55 9.33 9.13 -0.57
N LEU A 56 8.82 10.17 -1.22
CA LEU A 56 9.60 11.20 -1.88
C LEU A 56 9.37 12.52 -1.14
N GLU A 57 10.40 12.97 -0.44
CA GLU A 57 10.38 14.23 0.34
C GLU A 57 11.02 15.41 -0.42
N ASP A 58 11.18 15.24 -1.72
CA ASP A 58 11.82 16.18 -2.65
C ASP A 58 10.83 16.82 -3.63
N GLU A 59 11.34 17.58 -4.59
CA GLU A 59 10.56 18.21 -5.66
C GLU A 59 9.80 17.19 -6.51
N THR A 60 10.31 15.97 -6.64
CA THR A 60 9.65 14.86 -7.35
C THR A 60 8.37 14.45 -6.64
N GLY A 61 8.42 14.31 -5.31
CA GLY A 61 7.26 14.02 -4.50
C GLY A 61 6.21 15.13 -4.54
N GLU A 62 6.64 16.39 -4.57
CA GLU A 62 5.71 17.51 -4.72
C GLU A 62 5.07 17.55 -6.11
N LYS A 63 5.85 17.29 -7.16
CA LYS A 63 5.33 17.18 -8.53
C LYS A 63 4.31 16.05 -8.63
N LEU A 64 4.63 14.86 -8.08
CA LEU A 64 3.72 13.71 -8.06
C LEU A 64 2.40 14.05 -7.35
N ARG A 65 2.47 14.76 -6.23
CA ARG A 65 1.30 15.23 -5.48
C ARG A 65 0.42 16.17 -6.29
N LYS A 66 1.02 17.12 -6.99
CA LYS A 66 0.30 18.12 -7.81
C LYS A 66 -0.36 17.46 -9.02
N GLU A 67 0.40 16.71 -9.81
CA GLU A 67 -0.08 16.02 -11.01
C GLU A 67 -1.17 14.98 -10.66
N GLY A 68 -0.98 14.24 -9.56
CA GLY A 68 -1.94 13.26 -9.08
C GLY A 68 -3.15 13.84 -8.37
N GLY A 69 -3.15 15.15 -8.04
CA GLY A 69 -4.21 15.78 -7.25
C GLY A 69 -4.31 15.19 -5.84
N GLU A 70 -3.17 14.82 -5.23
CA GLU A 70 -3.14 14.06 -3.98
C GLU A 70 -3.29 14.97 -2.76
N PHE A 71 -4.50 15.47 -2.61
CA PHE A 71 -4.97 16.27 -1.49
C PHE A 71 -6.22 15.65 -0.86
N GLY A 72 -6.44 15.92 0.42
CA GLY A 72 -7.65 15.46 1.09
C GLY A 72 -8.88 16.17 0.55
N ALA A 73 -9.91 15.41 0.16
CA ALA A 73 -11.12 15.96 -0.47
C ALA A 73 -11.82 17.02 0.41
N THR A 74 -11.84 16.82 1.72
CA THR A 74 -12.53 17.71 2.66
C THR A 74 -11.61 18.76 3.27
N THR A 75 -10.37 18.38 3.60
CA THR A 75 -9.46 19.23 4.36
C THR A 75 -8.41 19.92 3.52
N GLY A 76 -8.26 19.55 2.25
CA GLY A 76 -7.17 20.01 1.38
C GLY A 76 -5.77 19.59 1.84
N ARG A 77 -5.65 18.74 2.88
CA ARG A 77 -4.35 18.32 3.40
C ARG A 77 -3.54 17.61 2.33
N PRO A 78 -2.25 17.98 2.15
CA PRO A 78 -1.38 17.28 1.23
C PRO A 78 -1.16 15.84 1.70
N ARG A 79 -1.24 14.88 0.79
CA ARG A 79 -0.86 13.49 1.04
C ARG A 79 0.63 13.33 0.84
N ARG A 80 1.24 12.45 1.63
CA ARG A 80 2.59 11.96 1.39
C ARG A 80 2.55 11.10 0.12
N CYS A 81 3.50 11.29 -0.77
CA CYS A 81 3.57 10.58 -2.06
C CYS A 81 4.91 9.87 -2.20
N GLY A 82 4.92 8.77 -2.92
CA GLY A 82 6.12 8.00 -3.18
C GLY A 82 5.93 7.04 -4.35
N TRP A 83 7.04 6.47 -4.82
CA TRP A 83 6.98 5.48 -5.89
C TRP A 83 6.23 4.22 -5.46
N ILE A 84 5.83 3.42 -6.44
CA ILE A 84 5.15 2.16 -6.17
C ILE A 84 6.05 1.25 -5.33
N ASP A 85 5.47 0.64 -4.30
CA ASP A 85 6.12 -0.24 -3.35
C ASP A 85 5.67 -1.67 -3.62
N LEU A 86 6.49 -2.43 -4.36
CA LEU A 86 6.16 -3.80 -4.76
C LEU A 86 6.16 -4.78 -3.58
N PRO A 87 7.10 -4.74 -2.61
CA PRO A 87 7.00 -5.54 -1.39
C PRO A 87 5.68 -5.38 -0.66
N ALA A 88 5.26 -4.14 -0.40
CA ALA A 88 3.99 -3.86 0.27
C ALA A 88 2.78 -4.28 -0.58
N LEU A 89 2.84 -4.08 -1.89
CA LEU A 89 1.78 -4.50 -2.82
C LEU A 89 1.65 -6.01 -2.86
N ASN A 90 2.77 -6.73 -2.97
CA ASN A 90 2.78 -8.20 -2.97
C ASN A 90 2.20 -8.76 -1.67
N TYR A 91 2.64 -8.24 -0.52
CA TYR A 91 2.08 -8.60 0.77
C TYR A 91 0.56 -8.36 0.82
N ALA A 92 0.09 -7.19 0.37
CA ALA A 92 -1.34 -6.91 0.32
C ALA A 92 -2.10 -7.87 -0.61
N CYS A 93 -1.52 -8.26 -1.74
CA CYS A 93 -2.12 -9.23 -2.65
C CYS A 93 -2.24 -10.62 -1.99
N ILE A 94 -1.20 -11.06 -1.29
CA ILE A 94 -1.17 -12.37 -0.61
C ILE A 94 -2.24 -12.44 0.47
N ILE A 95 -2.26 -11.49 1.42
CA ILE A 95 -3.20 -11.52 2.55
C ILE A 95 -4.66 -11.35 2.12
N ASN A 96 -4.90 -10.74 0.97
CA ASN A 96 -6.24 -10.56 0.42
C ASN A 96 -6.63 -11.66 -0.58
N GLY A 97 -5.72 -12.54 -0.97
CA GLY A 97 -5.99 -13.54 -2.01
C GLY A 97 -6.36 -12.89 -3.35
N VAL A 98 -5.67 -11.80 -3.71
CA VAL A 98 -5.96 -11.05 -4.96
C VAL A 98 -5.71 -11.94 -6.17
N THR A 99 -6.75 -12.13 -7.00
CA THR A 99 -6.69 -12.93 -8.22
C THR A 99 -6.43 -12.07 -9.46
N LYS A 100 -6.82 -10.80 -9.40
CA LYS A 100 -6.64 -9.83 -10.50
C LYS A 100 -6.25 -8.47 -9.91
N LEU A 101 -5.31 -7.78 -10.55
CA LEU A 101 -4.86 -6.46 -10.11
C LEU A 101 -5.13 -5.42 -11.20
N ILE A 102 -5.78 -4.33 -10.83
CA ILE A 102 -6.02 -3.17 -11.69
C ILE A 102 -5.11 -2.04 -11.22
N ILE A 103 -4.28 -1.54 -12.11
CA ILE A 103 -3.42 -0.38 -11.86
C ILE A 103 -4.10 0.86 -12.43
N THR A 104 -4.29 1.86 -11.59
CA THR A 104 -4.91 3.14 -11.93
C THR A 104 -3.90 4.27 -11.88
N LYS A 105 -4.24 5.44 -12.43
CA LYS A 105 -3.40 6.66 -12.42
C LYS A 105 -2.00 6.48 -13.03
N ALA A 106 -1.84 5.55 -13.97
CA ALA A 106 -0.59 5.37 -14.69
C ALA A 106 -0.29 6.58 -15.60
N ASP A 107 -1.32 7.26 -16.05
CA ASP A 107 -1.26 8.50 -16.83
C ASP A 107 -0.49 9.63 -16.12
N ILE A 108 -0.54 9.69 -14.79
CA ILE A 108 0.19 10.67 -13.99
C ILE A 108 1.71 10.52 -14.16
N LEU A 109 2.18 9.30 -14.37
CA LEU A 109 3.61 9.03 -14.56
C LEU A 109 4.17 9.59 -15.87
N ASN A 110 3.30 9.94 -16.83
CA ASN A 110 3.73 10.59 -18.09
C ASN A 110 4.35 12.01 -17.87
N ALA A 111 4.11 12.60 -16.69
CA ALA A 111 4.74 13.87 -16.33
C ALA A 111 6.23 13.74 -15.96
N PHE A 112 6.76 12.52 -15.89
CA PHE A 112 8.11 12.22 -15.44
C PHE A 112 8.89 11.52 -16.56
N ASP A 113 10.14 11.91 -16.76
CA ASP A 113 11.05 11.26 -17.71
C ASP A 113 11.45 9.87 -17.22
N GLU A 114 11.59 9.71 -15.88
CA GLU A 114 11.90 8.47 -15.20
C GLU A 114 11.05 8.33 -13.95
N PHE A 115 10.71 7.11 -13.57
CA PHE A 115 10.05 6.82 -12.31
C PHE A 115 10.69 5.62 -11.61
N GLY A 116 10.71 5.67 -10.30
CA GLY A 116 11.27 4.62 -9.47
C GLY A 116 10.26 3.55 -9.10
N VAL A 117 10.78 2.37 -8.78
CA VAL A 117 10.00 1.24 -8.25
C VAL A 117 10.75 0.69 -7.05
N CYS A 118 10.12 0.68 -5.88
CA CYS A 118 10.67 0.02 -4.71
C CYS A 118 10.50 -1.49 -4.86
N THR A 119 11.61 -2.22 -5.00
CA THR A 119 11.63 -3.68 -5.22
C THR A 119 12.02 -4.47 -3.99
N HIS A 120 12.67 -3.85 -3.02
CA HIS A 120 13.11 -4.46 -1.77
C HIS A 120 13.40 -3.40 -0.72
N TYR A 121 13.44 -3.80 0.54
CA TYR A 121 13.84 -2.95 1.65
C TYR A 121 15.25 -3.29 2.12
N LYS A 122 15.94 -2.31 2.71
CA LYS A 122 17.17 -2.54 3.46
C LYS A 122 16.85 -2.46 4.95
N TYR A 123 17.11 -3.55 5.67
CA TYR A 123 16.99 -3.60 7.11
C TYR A 123 18.31 -4.12 7.69
N ASP A 124 18.90 -3.38 8.64
CA ASP A 124 20.17 -3.73 9.28
C ASP A 124 21.30 -4.08 8.29
N GLY A 125 21.36 -3.33 7.17
CA GLY A 125 22.35 -3.52 6.11
C GLY A 125 22.10 -4.73 5.18
N LYS A 126 21.04 -5.50 5.42
CA LYS A 126 20.62 -6.61 4.55
C LYS A 126 19.45 -6.19 3.66
N GLU A 127 19.50 -6.61 2.41
CA GLU A 127 18.37 -6.49 1.49
C GLU A 127 17.33 -7.56 1.81
N THR A 128 16.11 -7.16 2.05
CA THR A 128 14.99 -8.05 2.39
C THR A 128 13.91 -7.91 1.33
N ARG A 129 13.54 -9.02 0.69
CA ARG A 129 12.36 -9.11 -0.18
C ARG A 129 11.15 -9.58 0.63
N SER A 130 9.96 -9.21 0.22
CA SER A 130 8.72 -9.58 0.91
C SER A 130 8.50 -11.09 1.08
N GLU A 131 9.15 -11.90 0.27
CA GLU A 131 9.07 -13.37 0.31
C GLU A 131 9.74 -13.98 1.54
N GLU A 132 10.68 -13.27 2.16
CA GLU A 132 11.40 -13.73 3.37
C GLU A 132 10.63 -13.45 4.67
N HIS A 133 9.58 -12.63 4.63
CA HIS A 133 8.76 -12.29 5.81
C HIS A 133 7.61 -13.26 6.09
N THR A 134 7.43 -14.31 5.29
CA THR A 134 6.34 -15.28 5.48
C THR A 134 6.59 -16.30 6.60
N SER A 135 7.77 -16.32 7.21
CA SER A 135 8.14 -17.34 8.20
C SER A 135 8.17 -16.90 9.66
N GLU A 136 8.11 -15.60 9.99
CA GLU A 136 8.01 -15.15 11.38
C GLU A 136 7.17 -13.87 11.51
N PRO A 137 6.11 -13.88 12.35
CA PRO A 137 5.46 -12.65 12.76
C PRO A 137 6.42 -11.90 13.69
N GLN A 138 7.20 -10.98 13.14
CA GLN A 138 8.01 -10.10 13.97
C GLN A 138 7.08 -9.16 14.72
N SER A 139 6.89 -9.45 16.02
CA SER A 139 6.41 -8.46 16.97
C SER A 139 7.37 -7.28 16.93
N LEU A 140 6.94 -6.17 16.35
CA LEU A 140 7.63 -4.89 16.49
C LEU A 140 7.59 -4.52 17.99
N ARG A 141 8.71 -4.68 18.66
CA ARG A 141 8.99 -4.04 19.96
C ARG A 141 9.54 -2.66 19.73
#